data_f053b54da66e7ba35718e57aa500b7a6
#
_entry.id   f053b54da66e7ba35718e57aa500b7a6
#
_cell.length_a   1.000
_cell.length_b   1.000
_cell.length_c   1.000
_cell.angle_alpha   90.00
_cell.angle_beta   90.00
_cell.angle_gamma   90.00
#
_symmetry.space_group_name_H-M   'P 1'
#
loop_
_entity.id
_entity.type
_entity.pdbx_description
1 polymer ?
#
loop_
_entity_poly.entity_id
_entity_poly.type
_entity_poly.pdbx_seq_one_letter_code
_entity_poly.pdbx_strand_id
1 'polypeptide(L)'
;MTEHTTTLKRTLGSFRLWGIAVGLVISGEYFGWSYGWSQAGTMGFMVVALAVAAMYCAFIFSFTELTTAIPHAGGPFAYAYRAFGPTGGFIAGFATLIEFVFAPPAIAMAIGAYLNVQFPALDPKWVACGAYVIFMTLNILGVGIAATFELIVTLLAIFELLVFMGVVAPGFSWSHFTTNGWAGADSFSGLALPGMFAAIPFAIWFFLAIEGASMAAEEAKDPQRTIPRALGGGILTLTVLAIGVMVFAGGVGDWRALSNINDPLPQAMKTVVGNGSGWLHMLVWLGLFGLVASFHGIIMGYSRQIYSLARAGYLPAGLASLNRRT
;
A
#
# COMPACT_ATOMS: atom_id res chain seq x y z
N MET A 1 -24.61 -5.96 34.44
CA MET A 1 -23.45 -5.97 33.48
C MET A 1 -23.42 -4.60 32.83
N THR A 2 -22.54 -3.73 33.29
CA THR A 2 -22.38 -2.38 32.74
C THR A 2 -21.67 -2.49 31.40
N GLU A 3 -22.41 -2.19 30.32
CA GLU A 3 -21.82 -1.97 28.97
C GLU A 3 -20.86 -0.79 29.05
N HIS A 4 -19.58 -1.06 29.18
CA HIS A 4 -18.55 -0.09 28.85
C HIS A 4 -18.40 -0.05 27.32
N THR A 5 -19.27 0.69 26.66
CA THR A 5 -19.06 1.12 25.28
C THR A 5 -17.89 2.11 25.28
N THR A 6 -16.67 1.60 25.11
CA THR A 6 -15.51 2.44 24.86
C THR A 6 -15.60 2.98 23.43
N THR A 7 -16.16 4.19 23.30
CA THR A 7 -16.17 4.93 22.02
C THR A 7 -14.75 5.43 21.74
N LEU A 8 -14.27 5.22 20.51
CA LEU A 8 -12.97 5.71 20.06
C LEU A 8 -12.97 7.25 20.06
N LYS A 9 -11.86 7.87 20.50
CA LYS A 9 -11.75 9.35 20.56
C LYS A 9 -11.55 9.91 19.16
N ARG A 10 -12.35 10.89 18.77
CA ARG A 10 -12.25 11.60 17.50
C ARG A 10 -11.07 12.58 17.50
N THR A 11 -9.93 12.14 16.98
CA THR A 11 -8.67 12.88 16.99
C THR A 11 -8.09 13.15 15.61
N LEU A 12 -8.56 12.44 14.56
CA LEU A 12 -8.00 12.47 13.21
C LEU A 12 -8.62 13.60 12.37
N GLY A 13 -7.77 14.53 11.91
CA GLY A 13 -8.12 15.49 10.85
C GLY A 13 -7.82 14.92 9.45
N SER A 14 -8.23 15.65 8.40
CA SER A 14 -8.09 15.21 6.99
C SER A 14 -6.67 14.87 6.61
N PHE A 15 -5.67 15.63 7.07
CA PHE A 15 -4.27 15.40 6.71
C PHE A 15 -3.68 14.13 7.35
N ARG A 16 -4.04 13.85 8.61
CA ARG A 16 -3.61 12.59 9.25
C ARG A 16 -4.28 11.38 8.63
N LEU A 17 -5.58 11.48 8.32
CA LEU A 17 -6.30 10.38 7.66
C LEU A 17 -5.81 10.16 6.24
N TRP A 18 -5.45 11.22 5.50
CA TRP A 18 -4.78 11.13 4.21
C TRP A 18 -3.42 10.43 4.33
N GLY A 19 -2.61 10.78 5.34
CA GLY A 19 -1.35 10.11 5.62
C GLY A 19 -1.52 8.61 5.88
N ILE A 20 -2.56 8.20 6.64
CA ILE A 20 -2.90 6.79 6.83
C ILE A 20 -3.32 6.15 5.50
N ALA A 21 -4.17 6.80 4.70
CA ALA A 21 -4.66 6.25 3.44
C ALA A 21 -3.52 6.02 2.42
N VAL A 22 -2.60 6.98 2.29
CA VAL A 22 -1.43 6.86 1.42
C VAL A 22 -0.42 5.88 2.01
N GLY A 23 -0.12 5.99 3.30
CA GLY A 23 0.87 5.15 3.98
C GLY A 23 0.54 3.67 3.92
N LEU A 24 -0.72 3.27 4.12
CA LEU A 24 -1.18 1.88 3.98
C LEU A 24 -0.78 1.25 2.64
N VAL A 25 -0.74 2.04 1.58
CA VAL A 25 -0.67 1.58 0.19
C VAL A 25 0.70 1.80 -0.44
N ILE A 26 1.44 2.84 -0.02
CA ILE A 26 2.61 3.39 -0.72
C ILE A 26 3.73 2.37 -1.02
N SER A 27 3.76 1.23 -0.33
CA SER A 27 4.70 0.15 -0.67
C SER A 27 4.48 -0.40 -2.09
N GLY A 28 3.29 -0.22 -2.66
CA GLY A 28 2.98 -0.60 -4.02
C GLY A 28 3.85 0.09 -5.06
N GLU A 29 4.29 1.32 -4.80
CA GLU A 29 5.18 2.08 -5.66
C GLU A 29 6.63 1.60 -5.61
N TYR A 30 7.02 0.92 -4.54
CA TYR A 30 8.39 0.43 -4.34
C TYR A 30 8.66 -0.92 -4.99
N PHE A 31 7.66 -1.78 -5.09
CA PHE A 31 7.76 -3.11 -5.67
C PHE A 31 6.37 -3.64 -6.07
N GLY A 32 6.29 -4.88 -6.55
CA GLY A 32 5.02 -5.51 -6.92
C GLY A 32 4.70 -5.33 -8.39
N TRP A 33 4.69 -4.12 -8.91
CA TRP A 33 4.48 -3.83 -10.33
C TRP A 33 5.52 -4.48 -11.25
N SER A 34 6.74 -4.68 -10.78
CA SER A 34 7.80 -5.38 -11.53
C SER A 34 7.41 -6.81 -11.94
N TYR A 35 6.59 -7.48 -11.16
CA TYR A 35 6.05 -8.79 -11.51
C TYR A 35 4.98 -8.69 -12.61
N GLY A 36 4.23 -7.60 -12.68
CA GLY A 36 3.29 -7.32 -13.75
C GLY A 36 3.98 -7.13 -15.11
N TRP A 37 5.17 -6.52 -15.10
CA TRP A 37 5.96 -6.36 -16.33
C TRP A 37 6.39 -7.70 -16.94
N SER A 38 6.71 -8.70 -16.13
CA SER A 38 7.05 -10.03 -16.63
C SER A 38 5.89 -10.70 -17.36
N GLN A 39 4.64 -10.30 -17.10
CA GLN A 39 3.44 -10.85 -17.71
C GLN A 39 3.01 -10.04 -18.94
N ALA A 40 2.97 -8.72 -18.84
CA ALA A 40 2.35 -7.83 -19.81
C ALA A 40 3.34 -6.95 -20.60
N GLY A 41 4.60 -6.89 -20.17
CA GLY A 41 5.52 -5.83 -20.61
C GLY A 41 5.14 -4.48 -20.02
N THR A 42 5.96 -3.47 -20.25
CA THR A 42 5.74 -2.12 -19.70
C THR A 42 4.50 -1.44 -20.27
N MET A 43 4.30 -1.49 -21.59
CA MET A 43 3.15 -0.87 -22.26
C MET A 43 1.85 -1.59 -21.93
N GLY A 44 1.85 -2.93 -21.99
CA GLY A 44 0.69 -3.74 -21.63
C GLY A 44 0.29 -3.53 -20.17
N PHE A 45 1.27 -3.50 -19.28
CA PHE A 45 1.05 -3.25 -17.85
C PHE A 45 0.58 -1.82 -17.58
N MET A 46 1.08 -0.82 -18.33
CA MET A 46 0.60 0.57 -18.18
C MET A 46 -0.90 0.68 -18.49
N VAL A 47 -1.38 0.03 -19.54
CA VAL A 47 -2.82 0.02 -19.87
C VAL A 47 -3.61 -0.64 -18.74
N VAL A 48 -3.14 -1.76 -18.22
CA VAL A 48 -3.77 -2.44 -17.07
C VAL A 48 -3.76 -1.57 -15.83
N ALA A 49 -2.63 -0.93 -15.51
CA ALA A 49 -2.51 -0.04 -14.35
C ALA A 49 -3.46 1.17 -14.43
N LEU A 50 -3.62 1.78 -15.63
CA LEU A 50 -4.58 2.87 -15.84
C LEU A 50 -6.03 2.40 -15.69
N ALA A 51 -6.37 1.22 -16.20
CA ALA A 51 -7.71 0.66 -16.02
C ALA A 51 -8.02 0.35 -14.55
N VAL A 52 -7.05 -0.22 -13.83
CA VAL A 52 -7.16 -0.48 -12.39
C VAL A 52 -7.23 0.82 -11.58
N ALA A 53 -6.44 1.84 -11.95
CA ALA A 53 -6.51 3.16 -11.31
C ALA A 53 -7.91 3.78 -11.47
N ALA A 54 -8.49 3.72 -12.67
CA ALA A 54 -9.86 4.20 -12.92
C ALA A 54 -10.89 3.44 -12.08
N MET A 55 -10.74 2.11 -11.97
CA MET A 55 -11.58 1.26 -11.12
C MET A 55 -11.47 1.67 -9.65
N TYR A 56 -10.24 1.85 -9.14
CA TYR A 56 -10.03 2.26 -7.74
C TYR A 56 -10.51 3.69 -7.47
N CYS A 57 -10.40 4.62 -8.42
CA CYS A 57 -11.02 5.93 -8.30
C CYS A 57 -12.54 5.80 -8.09
N ALA A 58 -13.24 5.03 -8.95
CA ALA A 58 -14.68 4.80 -8.80
C ALA A 58 -15.02 4.10 -7.47
N PHE A 59 -14.22 3.10 -7.08
CA PHE A 59 -14.35 2.39 -5.80
C PHE A 59 -14.22 3.36 -4.62
N ILE A 60 -13.21 4.22 -4.60
CA ILE A 60 -12.98 5.16 -3.49
C ILE A 60 -14.08 6.22 -3.39
N PHE A 61 -14.63 6.68 -4.49
CA PHE A 61 -15.79 7.58 -4.44
C PHE A 61 -16.99 6.90 -3.76
N SER A 62 -17.36 5.69 -4.19
CA SER A 62 -18.43 4.90 -3.57
C SER A 62 -18.13 4.57 -2.09
N PHE A 63 -16.89 4.23 -1.82
CA PHE A 63 -16.44 3.87 -0.47
C PHE A 63 -16.47 5.07 0.48
N THR A 64 -16.15 6.25 -0.02
CA THR A 64 -16.22 7.52 0.71
C THR A 64 -17.66 7.81 1.17
N GLU A 65 -18.66 7.61 0.32
CA GLU A 65 -20.06 7.76 0.67
C GLU A 65 -20.48 6.79 1.77
N LEU A 66 -20.13 5.51 1.62
CA LEU A 66 -20.42 4.49 2.64
C LEU A 66 -19.72 4.80 3.97
N THR A 67 -18.46 5.21 3.93
CA THR A 67 -17.68 5.52 5.13
C THR A 67 -18.21 6.76 5.87
N THR A 68 -18.68 7.76 5.15
CA THR A 68 -19.30 8.95 5.76
C THR A 68 -20.66 8.65 6.35
N ALA A 69 -21.45 7.77 5.73
CA ALA A 69 -22.75 7.34 6.21
C ALA A 69 -22.66 6.37 7.40
N ILE A 70 -21.62 5.53 7.43
CA ILE A 70 -21.41 4.48 8.45
C ILE A 70 -19.95 4.55 8.93
N PRO A 71 -19.55 5.56 9.72
CA PRO A 71 -18.21 5.65 10.27
C PRO A 71 -18.01 4.57 11.34
N HIS A 72 -17.46 3.43 10.94
CA HIS A 72 -17.29 2.25 11.79
C HIS A 72 -15.89 1.63 11.60
N ALA A 73 -15.24 1.23 12.71
CA ALA A 73 -13.89 0.65 12.69
C ALA A 73 -13.78 -0.66 11.90
N GLY A 74 -14.89 -1.32 11.63
CA GLY A 74 -14.93 -2.52 10.77
C GLY A 74 -14.92 -2.23 9.27
N GLY A 75 -15.03 -0.95 8.83
CA GLY A 75 -14.99 -0.58 7.42
C GLY A 75 -15.88 -1.47 6.53
N PRO A 76 -15.28 -2.21 5.55
CA PRO A 76 -16.02 -3.07 4.62
C PRO A 76 -16.97 -4.07 5.30
N PHE A 77 -16.55 -4.64 6.43
CA PHE A 77 -17.39 -5.52 7.25
C PHE A 77 -18.71 -4.84 7.62
N ALA A 78 -18.65 -3.62 8.15
CA ALA A 78 -19.84 -2.92 8.65
C ALA A 78 -20.79 -2.55 7.52
N TYR A 79 -20.28 -2.16 6.35
CA TYR A 79 -21.09 -1.80 5.19
C TYR A 79 -21.82 -3.02 4.62
N ALA A 80 -21.09 -4.12 4.43
CA ALA A 80 -21.67 -5.37 3.95
C ALA A 80 -22.65 -5.98 4.95
N TYR A 81 -22.37 -5.89 6.25
CA TYR A 81 -23.30 -6.33 7.30
C TYR A 81 -24.62 -5.56 7.23
N ARG A 82 -24.55 -4.23 7.05
CA ARG A 82 -25.75 -3.39 6.96
C ARG A 82 -26.56 -3.64 5.70
N ALA A 83 -25.89 -3.95 4.57
CA ALA A 83 -26.57 -4.16 3.29
C ALA A 83 -27.11 -5.59 3.12
N PHE A 84 -26.37 -6.60 3.56
CA PHE A 84 -26.62 -8.01 3.28
C PHE A 84 -26.76 -8.89 4.54
N GLY A 85 -26.80 -8.27 5.72
CA GLY A 85 -26.92 -8.96 7.00
C GLY A 85 -25.63 -9.73 7.41
N PRO A 86 -25.75 -10.65 8.40
CA PRO A 86 -24.61 -11.31 9.03
C PRO A 86 -23.70 -12.06 8.04
N THR A 87 -24.28 -12.74 7.07
CA THR A 87 -23.50 -13.51 6.07
C THR A 87 -22.67 -12.59 5.17
N GLY A 88 -23.26 -11.48 4.69
CA GLY A 88 -22.54 -10.49 3.89
C GLY A 88 -21.41 -9.84 4.68
N GLY A 89 -21.68 -9.48 5.94
CA GLY A 89 -20.66 -8.97 6.86
C GLY A 89 -19.51 -9.95 7.08
N PHE A 90 -19.82 -11.23 7.32
CA PHE A 90 -18.83 -12.28 7.46
C PHE A 90 -17.92 -12.38 6.24
N ILE A 91 -18.51 -12.50 5.04
CA ILE A 91 -17.74 -12.65 3.79
C ILE A 91 -16.83 -11.45 3.57
N ALA A 92 -17.36 -10.23 3.63
CA ALA A 92 -16.56 -9.03 3.43
C ALA A 92 -15.48 -8.86 4.51
N GLY A 93 -15.83 -9.11 5.78
CA GLY A 93 -14.90 -8.99 6.89
C GLY A 93 -13.75 -9.98 6.84
N PHE A 94 -14.02 -11.23 6.46
CA PHE A 94 -12.96 -12.24 6.27
C PHE A 94 -12.14 -11.99 5.01
N ALA A 95 -12.73 -11.54 3.90
CA ALA A 95 -12.00 -11.18 2.70
C ALA A 95 -10.97 -10.07 3.00
N THR A 96 -11.41 -9.00 3.66
CA THR A 96 -10.51 -7.91 4.11
C THR A 96 -9.47 -8.41 5.10
N LEU A 97 -9.83 -9.29 6.04
CA LEU A 97 -8.87 -9.86 6.98
C LEU A 97 -7.78 -10.67 6.26
N ILE A 98 -8.15 -11.49 5.29
CA ILE A 98 -7.21 -12.28 4.48
C ILE A 98 -6.26 -11.34 3.74
N GLU A 99 -6.78 -10.32 3.05
CA GLU A 99 -5.99 -9.31 2.36
C GLU A 99 -4.94 -8.68 3.28
N PHE A 100 -5.36 -8.16 4.42
CA PHE A 100 -4.50 -7.46 5.37
C PHE A 100 -3.52 -8.36 6.13
N VAL A 101 -3.80 -9.64 6.26
CA VAL A 101 -2.87 -10.60 6.89
C VAL A 101 -1.83 -11.11 5.90
N PHE A 102 -2.18 -11.28 4.62
CA PHE A 102 -1.26 -11.84 3.61
C PHE A 102 -0.41 -10.79 2.89
N ALA A 103 -0.76 -9.50 2.91
CA ALA A 103 0.05 -8.44 2.32
C ALA A 103 1.36 -8.16 3.09
N PRO A 104 1.39 -8.05 4.44
CA PRO A 104 2.60 -7.71 5.19
C PRO A 104 3.80 -8.65 4.98
N PRO A 105 3.66 -9.97 4.80
CA PRO A 105 4.80 -10.83 4.53
C PRO A 105 5.60 -10.43 3.28
N ALA A 106 4.91 -10.03 2.19
CA ALA A 106 5.55 -9.56 0.98
C ALA A 106 6.31 -8.24 1.22
N ILE A 107 5.70 -7.31 1.95
CA ILE A 107 6.32 -6.02 2.31
C ILE A 107 7.54 -6.24 3.22
N ALA A 108 7.44 -7.14 4.21
CA ALA A 108 8.56 -7.48 5.10
C ALA A 108 9.75 -8.07 4.31
N MET A 109 9.49 -8.90 3.31
CA MET A 109 10.52 -9.44 2.42
C MET A 109 11.14 -8.33 1.55
N ALA A 110 10.35 -7.35 1.09
CA ALA A 110 10.87 -6.19 0.37
C ALA A 110 11.76 -5.31 1.27
N ILE A 111 11.38 -5.08 2.54
CA ILE A 111 12.24 -4.43 3.54
C ILE A 111 13.58 -5.17 3.65
N GLY A 112 13.54 -6.50 3.72
CA GLY A 112 14.72 -7.34 3.75
C GLY A 112 15.58 -7.19 2.49
N ALA A 113 14.99 -7.15 1.30
CA ALA A 113 15.68 -6.99 0.03
C ALA A 113 16.36 -5.61 -0.09
N TYR A 114 15.67 -4.54 0.33
CA TYR A 114 16.25 -3.19 0.37
C TYR A 114 17.45 -3.11 1.32
N LEU A 115 17.34 -3.67 2.52
CA LEU A 115 18.47 -3.72 3.46
C LEU A 115 19.62 -4.60 2.95
N ASN A 116 19.34 -5.68 2.23
CA ASN A 116 20.37 -6.54 1.65
C ASN A 116 21.23 -5.80 0.60
N VAL A 117 20.70 -4.76 -0.06
CA VAL A 117 21.49 -3.88 -0.96
C VAL A 117 22.64 -3.20 -0.21
N GLN A 118 22.41 -2.80 1.06
CA GLN A 118 23.44 -2.14 1.89
C GLN A 118 24.27 -3.15 2.69
N PHE A 119 23.67 -4.23 3.12
CA PHE A 119 24.25 -5.24 3.98
C PHE A 119 24.06 -6.64 3.38
N PRO A 120 24.87 -7.04 2.38
CA PRO A 120 24.69 -8.32 1.69
C PRO A 120 24.77 -9.56 2.59
N ALA A 121 25.36 -9.43 3.77
CA ALA A 121 25.47 -10.50 4.76
C ALA A 121 24.16 -10.74 5.55
N LEU A 122 23.21 -9.81 5.50
CA LEU A 122 21.91 -9.94 6.19
C LEU A 122 20.94 -10.77 5.34
N ASP A 123 20.48 -11.89 5.87
CA ASP A 123 19.40 -12.64 5.24
C ASP A 123 18.09 -11.85 5.33
N PRO A 124 17.42 -11.55 4.21
CA PRO A 124 16.15 -10.83 4.17
C PRO A 124 15.06 -11.42 5.06
N LYS A 125 15.06 -12.74 5.29
CA LYS A 125 14.08 -13.41 6.15
C LYS A 125 14.20 -13.00 7.61
N TRP A 126 15.43 -12.90 8.14
CA TRP A 126 15.64 -12.45 9.52
C TRP A 126 15.31 -10.99 9.72
N VAL A 127 15.58 -10.16 8.69
CA VAL A 127 15.14 -8.76 8.67
C VAL A 127 13.62 -8.67 8.71
N ALA A 128 12.93 -9.48 7.91
CA ALA A 128 11.46 -9.53 7.90
C ALA A 128 10.90 -9.92 9.28
N CYS A 129 11.46 -10.94 9.94
CA CYS A 129 11.07 -11.31 11.30
C CYS A 129 11.29 -10.17 12.31
N GLY A 130 12.42 -9.48 12.23
CA GLY A 130 12.74 -8.32 13.05
C GLY A 130 11.74 -7.17 12.85
N ALA A 131 11.36 -6.89 11.60
CA ALA A 131 10.36 -5.89 11.28
C ALA A 131 9.01 -6.19 11.96
N TYR A 132 8.54 -7.44 11.92
CA TYR A 132 7.31 -7.85 12.63
C TYR A 132 7.41 -7.57 14.12
N VAL A 133 8.51 -7.95 14.78
CA VAL A 133 8.68 -7.70 16.22
C VAL A 133 8.64 -6.22 16.54
N ILE A 134 9.33 -5.39 15.79
CA ILE A 134 9.41 -3.94 16.00
C ILE A 134 8.03 -3.29 15.83
N PHE A 135 7.39 -3.50 14.69
CA PHE A 135 6.15 -2.78 14.34
C PHE A 135 4.91 -3.33 15.04
N MET A 136 4.87 -4.61 15.38
CA MET A 136 3.88 -5.16 16.29
C MET A 136 3.98 -4.50 17.68
N THR A 137 5.20 -4.36 18.20
CA THR A 137 5.44 -3.71 19.50
C THR A 137 5.01 -2.24 19.45
N LEU A 138 5.34 -1.51 18.37
CA LEU A 138 4.93 -0.12 18.17
C LEU A 138 3.41 0.04 18.19
N ASN A 139 2.68 -0.87 17.53
CA ASN A 139 1.22 -0.86 17.54
C ASN A 139 0.63 -1.13 18.94
N ILE A 140 1.29 -1.97 19.75
CA ILE A 140 0.88 -2.24 21.15
C ILE A 140 1.06 -1.00 22.04
N LEU A 141 2.03 -0.11 21.74
CA LEU A 141 2.32 1.10 22.54
C LEU A 141 1.26 2.20 22.39
N GLY A 142 0.44 2.19 21.35
CA GLY A 142 -0.75 3.04 21.27
C GLY A 142 -0.95 3.82 19.97
N VAL A 143 -2.22 4.03 19.65
CA VAL A 143 -2.72 4.56 18.35
C VAL A 143 -2.29 6.02 18.07
N GLY A 144 -2.19 6.86 19.09
CA GLY A 144 -1.84 8.28 18.89
C GLY A 144 -0.40 8.48 18.40
N ILE A 145 0.53 7.68 18.90
CA ILE A 145 1.93 7.66 18.47
C ILE A 145 2.01 7.07 17.07
N ALA A 146 1.29 5.97 16.84
CA ALA A 146 1.24 5.27 15.56
C ALA A 146 0.77 6.18 14.40
N ALA A 147 -0.31 6.93 14.55
CA ALA A 147 -0.83 7.81 13.49
C ALA A 147 0.09 9.00 13.16
N THR A 148 0.83 9.52 14.14
CA THR A 148 1.80 10.60 13.89
C THR A 148 3.05 10.04 13.21
N PHE A 149 3.54 8.88 13.65
CA PHE A 149 4.62 8.16 13.00
C PHE A 149 4.26 7.85 11.53
N GLU A 150 3.08 7.28 11.30
CA GLU A 150 2.57 6.97 9.96
C GLU A 150 2.59 8.17 9.02
N LEU A 151 2.12 9.34 9.47
CA LEU A 151 2.14 10.56 8.66
C LEU A 151 3.57 10.98 8.31
N ILE A 152 4.51 10.94 9.25
CA ILE A 152 5.90 11.34 9.03
C ILE A 152 6.57 10.42 8.01
N VAL A 153 6.45 9.09 8.20
CA VAL A 153 7.09 8.13 7.30
C VAL A 153 6.46 8.16 5.90
N THR A 154 5.15 8.41 5.79
CA THR A 154 4.45 8.61 4.52
C THR A 154 4.96 9.83 3.77
N LEU A 155 5.13 10.96 4.45
CA LEU A 155 5.69 12.17 3.82
C LEU A 155 7.13 11.97 3.35
N LEU A 156 7.96 11.28 4.13
CA LEU A 156 9.32 10.90 3.74
C LEU A 156 9.33 9.98 2.52
N ALA A 157 8.41 9.02 2.48
CA ALA A 157 8.25 8.10 1.36
C ALA A 157 7.84 8.83 0.05
N ILE A 158 6.87 9.73 0.13
CA ILE A 158 6.47 10.55 -1.03
C ILE A 158 7.66 11.38 -1.52
N PHE A 159 8.35 12.05 -0.59
CA PHE A 159 9.52 12.84 -0.93
C PHE A 159 10.60 12.00 -1.61
N GLU A 160 10.88 10.83 -1.09
CA GLU A 160 11.86 9.90 -1.67
C GLU A 160 11.47 9.45 -3.09
N LEU A 161 10.20 9.10 -3.35
CA LEU A 161 9.73 8.74 -4.69
C LEU A 161 9.86 9.90 -5.68
N LEU A 162 9.61 11.14 -5.25
CA LEU A 162 9.84 12.33 -6.06
C LEU A 162 11.33 12.52 -6.36
N VAL A 163 12.20 12.32 -5.38
CA VAL A 163 13.67 12.37 -5.55
C VAL A 163 14.13 11.25 -6.48
N PHE A 164 13.62 10.03 -6.33
CA PHE A 164 13.89 8.92 -7.25
C PHE A 164 13.61 9.33 -8.69
N MET A 165 12.40 9.79 -8.99
CA MET A 165 12.01 10.25 -10.34
C MET A 165 12.93 11.36 -10.84
N GLY A 166 13.29 12.34 -9.99
CA GLY A 166 14.19 13.43 -10.36
C GLY A 166 15.61 12.96 -10.68
N VAL A 167 16.14 12.02 -9.90
CA VAL A 167 17.51 11.49 -10.10
C VAL A 167 17.63 10.60 -11.33
N VAL A 168 16.59 9.81 -11.64
CA VAL A 168 16.60 8.94 -12.81
C VAL A 168 16.18 9.64 -14.10
N ALA A 169 15.52 10.81 -14.02
CA ALA A 169 15.03 11.57 -15.17
C ALA A 169 16.08 11.84 -16.26
N PRO A 170 17.36 12.19 -15.97
CA PRO A 170 18.36 12.39 -17.00
C PRO A 170 18.68 11.13 -17.82
N GLY A 171 18.49 9.95 -17.25
CA GLY A 171 18.68 8.66 -17.94
C GLY A 171 17.44 8.14 -18.65
N PHE A 172 16.32 8.86 -18.54
CA PHE A 172 15.06 8.44 -19.12
C PHE A 172 15.06 8.52 -20.66
N SER A 173 14.62 7.42 -21.28
CA SER A 173 14.29 7.38 -22.70
C SER A 173 12.99 6.62 -22.91
N TRP A 174 12.08 7.24 -23.65
CA TRP A 174 10.79 6.61 -23.98
C TRP A 174 10.97 5.31 -24.76
N SER A 175 12.03 5.20 -25.56
CA SER A 175 12.36 3.97 -26.27
C SER A 175 12.62 2.79 -25.35
N HIS A 176 13.29 3.01 -24.20
CA HIS A 176 13.49 1.94 -23.20
C HIS A 176 12.17 1.40 -22.67
N PHE A 177 11.22 2.30 -22.40
CA PHE A 177 9.91 1.91 -21.89
C PHE A 177 9.06 1.18 -22.93
N THR A 178 9.13 1.56 -24.21
CA THR A 178 8.25 1.01 -25.27
C THR A 178 8.81 -0.22 -25.96
N THR A 179 10.12 -0.41 -26.02
CA THR A 179 10.75 -1.55 -26.72
C THR A 179 10.30 -2.87 -26.10
N ASN A 180 9.71 -3.71 -26.92
CA ASN A 180 9.12 -5.00 -26.52
C ASN A 180 8.09 -4.86 -25.38
N GLY A 181 7.47 -3.69 -25.25
CA GLY A 181 6.60 -3.32 -24.12
C GLY A 181 5.23 -4.02 -24.11
N TRP A 182 4.87 -4.77 -25.14
CA TRP A 182 3.61 -5.52 -25.25
C TRP A 182 3.85 -7.02 -25.10
N ALA A 183 4.04 -7.47 -23.86
CA ALA A 183 4.34 -8.87 -23.55
C ALA A 183 5.52 -9.44 -24.37
N GLY A 184 6.53 -8.61 -24.62
CA GLY A 184 7.71 -8.95 -25.39
C GLY A 184 7.65 -8.61 -26.88
N ALA A 185 6.58 -7.95 -27.37
CA ALA A 185 6.47 -7.43 -28.72
C ALA A 185 6.51 -5.89 -28.74
N ASP A 186 6.91 -5.29 -29.86
CA ASP A 186 6.98 -3.84 -30.04
C ASP A 186 5.61 -3.20 -30.36
N SER A 187 4.62 -3.99 -30.70
CA SER A 187 3.27 -3.53 -31.03
C SER A 187 2.19 -4.37 -30.37
N PHE A 188 1.08 -3.72 -30.07
CA PHE A 188 -0.10 -4.43 -29.53
C PHE A 188 -0.66 -5.44 -30.52
N SER A 189 -0.94 -6.62 -30.01
CA SER A 189 -1.71 -7.67 -30.71
C SER A 189 -2.58 -8.42 -29.71
N GLY A 190 -3.59 -9.16 -30.18
CA GLY A 190 -4.42 -9.99 -29.30
C GLY A 190 -3.65 -11.01 -28.47
N LEU A 191 -2.43 -11.34 -28.86
CA LEU A 191 -1.54 -12.25 -28.11
C LEU A 191 -1.04 -11.64 -26.80
N ALA A 192 -1.08 -10.32 -26.64
CA ALA A 192 -0.73 -9.65 -25.38
C ALA A 192 -1.84 -9.74 -24.32
N LEU A 193 -3.09 -9.97 -24.72
CA LEU A 193 -4.24 -9.94 -23.79
C LEU A 193 -4.15 -10.94 -22.63
N PRO A 194 -3.75 -12.21 -22.81
CA PRO A 194 -3.59 -13.13 -21.67
C PRO A 194 -2.58 -12.64 -20.65
N GLY A 195 -1.44 -12.09 -21.11
CA GLY A 195 -0.43 -11.51 -20.23
C GLY A 195 -0.92 -10.26 -19.48
N MET A 196 -1.66 -9.38 -20.16
CA MET A 196 -2.30 -8.21 -19.56
C MET A 196 -3.32 -8.64 -18.49
N PHE A 197 -4.12 -9.68 -18.76
CA PHE A 197 -5.08 -10.20 -17.79
C PHE A 197 -4.37 -10.80 -16.56
N ALA A 198 -3.31 -11.57 -16.78
CA ALA A 198 -2.49 -12.13 -15.70
C ALA A 198 -1.77 -11.03 -14.88
N ALA A 199 -1.57 -9.85 -15.44
CA ALA A 199 -0.93 -8.72 -14.76
C ALA A 199 -1.87 -7.90 -13.85
N ILE A 200 -3.20 -8.08 -13.94
CA ILE A 200 -4.18 -7.32 -13.13
C ILE A 200 -3.88 -7.36 -11.62
N PRO A 201 -3.59 -8.51 -10.99
CA PRO A 201 -3.29 -8.54 -9.55
C PRO A 201 -2.12 -7.66 -9.16
N PHE A 202 -1.10 -7.55 -10.01
CA PHE A 202 0.07 -6.72 -9.77
C PHE A 202 -0.22 -5.21 -9.95
N ALA A 203 -1.17 -4.84 -10.81
CA ALA A 203 -1.66 -3.47 -10.91
C ALA A 203 -2.55 -3.09 -9.73
N ILE A 204 -3.33 -4.03 -9.19
CA ILE A 204 -4.12 -3.86 -7.96
C ILE A 204 -3.19 -3.51 -6.79
N TRP A 205 -1.97 -4.05 -6.75
CA TRP A 205 -1.00 -3.80 -5.69
C TRP A 205 -0.67 -2.31 -5.49
N PHE A 206 -0.74 -1.48 -6.52
CA PHE A 206 -0.58 -0.02 -6.42
C PHE A 206 -1.62 0.67 -5.53
N PHE A 207 -2.76 0.03 -5.27
CA PHE A 207 -3.90 0.64 -4.59
C PHE A 207 -4.42 -0.23 -3.43
N LEU A 208 -3.87 -1.42 -3.26
CA LEU A 208 -4.28 -2.41 -2.28
C LEU A 208 -4.26 -1.82 -0.86
N ALA A 209 -5.29 -2.11 -0.08
CA ALA A 209 -5.45 -1.71 1.32
C ALA A 209 -5.84 -0.22 1.55
N ILE A 210 -6.14 0.58 0.51
CA ILE A 210 -6.56 1.99 0.68
C ILE A 210 -7.87 2.10 1.50
N GLU A 211 -8.74 1.09 1.40
CA GLU A 211 -9.97 1.01 2.19
C GLU A 211 -9.71 0.86 3.69
N GLY A 212 -8.51 0.44 4.07
CA GLY A 212 -8.08 0.38 5.47
C GLY A 212 -8.13 1.72 6.18
N ALA A 213 -8.00 2.83 5.48
CA ALA A 213 -8.20 4.15 6.04
C ALA A 213 -9.63 4.36 6.56
N SER A 214 -10.63 3.66 6.00
CA SER A 214 -12.01 3.70 6.50
C SER A 214 -12.16 3.08 7.89
N MET A 215 -11.28 2.17 8.28
CA MET A 215 -11.26 1.58 9.61
C MET A 215 -10.86 2.59 10.70
N ALA A 216 -10.26 3.72 10.31
CA ALA A 216 -9.97 4.84 11.19
C ALA A 216 -11.09 5.92 11.18
N ALA A 217 -12.19 5.68 10.48
CA ALA A 217 -13.27 6.66 10.31
C ALA A 217 -14.00 7.02 11.60
N GLU A 218 -14.13 6.09 12.57
CA GLU A 218 -14.69 6.38 13.90
C GLU A 218 -13.89 7.47 14.65
N GLU A 219 -12.60 7.58 14.34
CA GLU A 219 -11.67 8.53 14.96
C GLU A 219 -11.63 9.89 14.22
N ALA A 220 -12.33 10.04 13.11
CA ALA A 220 -12.39 11.28 12.33
C ALA A 220 -13.16 12.38 13.10
N LYS A 221 -12.59 13.59 13.16
CA LYS A 221 -13.21 14.75 13.88
C LYS A 221 -14.52 15.20 13.23
N ASP A 222 -14.54 15.28 11.90
CA ASP A 222 -15.72 15.62 11.09
C ASP A 222 -15.75 14.64 9.91
N PRO A 223 -16.41 13.47 10.05
CA PRO A 223 -16.39 12.42 9.03
C PRO A 223 -16.83 12.92 7.66
N GLN A 224 -17.85 13.78 7.60
CA GLN A 224 -18.44 14.29 6.36
C GLN A 224 -17.45 15.13 5.53
N ARG A 225 -16.50 15.80 6.16
CA ARG A 225 -15.48 16.62 5.48
C ARG A 225 -14.11 15.95 5.47
N THR A 226 -13.76 15.26 6.55
CA THR A 226 -12.44 14.65 6.73
C THR A 226 -12.26 13.47 5.79
N ILE A 227 -13.24 12.56 5.70
CA ILE A 227 -13.13 11.33 4.93
C ILE A 227 -13.02 11.59 3.42
N PRO A 228 -13.92 12.40 2.78
CA PRO A 228 -13.82 12.66 1.35
C PRO A 228 -12.49 13.30 0.93
N ARG A 229 -11.98 14.25 1.74
CA ARG A 229 -10.70 14.90 1.47
C ARG A 229 -9.51 13.95 1.61
N ALA A 230 -9.55 13.08 2.61
CA ALA A 230 -8.47 12.14 2.87
C ALA A 230 -8.40 11.05 1.81
N LEU A 231 -9.52 10.36 1.55
CA LEU A 231 -9.57 9.26 0.59
C LEU A 231 -9.41 9.76 -0.86
N GLY A 232 -10.12 10.84 -1.23
CA GLY A 232 -9.98 11.43 -2.57
C GLY A 232 -8.58 11.98 -2.84
N GLY A 233 -7.97 12.68 -1.87
CA GLY A 233 -6.57 13.11 -1.94
C GLY A 233 -5.60 11.93 -1.96
N GLY A 234 -5.89 10.88 -1.21
CA GLY A 234 -5.09 9.66 -1.14
C GLY A 234 -5.00 8.95 -2.48
N ILE A 235 -6.15 8.63 -3.10
CA ILE A 235 -6.17 7.94 -4.40
C ILE A 235 -5.51 8.77 -5.50
N LEU A 236 -5.67 10.09 -5.49
CA LEU A 236 -5.00 10.97 -6.46
C LEU A 236 -3.48 10.92 -6.27
N THR A 237 -2.99 11.05 -5.03
CA THR A 237 -1.56 10.97 -4.71
C THR A 237 -0.97 9.64 -5.17
N LEU A 238 -1.60 8.52 -4.82
CA LEU A 238 -1.16 7.18 -5.19
C LEU A 238 -1.15 6.98 -6.71
N THR A 239 -2.19 7.42 -7.42
CA THR A 239 -2.26 7.29 -8.88
C THR A 239 -1.11 8.03 -9.56
N VAL A 240 -0.82 9.26 -9.14
CA VAL A 240 0.28 10.06 -9.71
C VAL A 240 1.62 9.40 -9.42
N LEU A 241 1.85 8.93 -8.19
CA LEU A 241 3.10 8.27 -7.82
C LEU A 241 3.27 6.93 -8.54
N ALA A 242 2.23 6.09 -8.58
CA ALA A 242 2.26 4.79 -9.25
C ALA A 242 2.67 4.91 -10.72
N ILE A 243 1.97 5.77 -11.48
CA ILE A 243 2.27 5.98 -12.89
C ILE A 243 3.64 6.63 -13.07
N GLY A 244 3.96 7.65 -12.28
CA GLY A 244 5.26 8.33 -12.34
C GLY A 244 6.42 7.38 -12.09
N VAL A 245 6.42 6.66 -10.97
CA VAL A 245 7.48 5.73 -10.59
C VAL A 245 7.66 4.62 -11.64
N MET A 246 6.56 4.02 -12.07
CA MET A 246 6.57 2.97 -13.09
C MET A 246 7.17 3.45 -14.42
N VAL A 247 6.76 4.63 -14.91
CA VAL A 247 7.25 5.19 -16.17
C VAL A 247 8.73 5.53 -16.06
N PHE A 248 9.14 6.24 -15.01
CA PHE A 248 10.53 6.61 -14.83
C PHE A 248 11.44 5.41 -14.64
N ALA A 249 11.04 4.40 -13.85
CA ALA A 249 11.82 3.18 -13.68
C ALA A 249 11.98 2.40 -15.00
N GLY A 250 10.91 2.27 -15.78
CA GLY A 250 10.96 1.53 -17.05
C GLY A 250 11.68 2.28 -18.18
N GLY A 251 11.86 3.59 -18.04
CA GLY A 251 12.54 4.42 -19.04
C GLY A 251 14.06 4.49 -18.91
N VAL A 252 14.69 3.90 -17.87
CA VAL A 252 16.14 4.08 -17.61
C VAL A 252 17.02 2.94 -18.10
N GLY A 253 16.48 1.93 -18.76
CA GLY A 253 17.27 0.80 -19.26
C GLY A 253 16.40 -0.34 -19.76
N ASP A 254 16.94 -1.55 -19.78
CA ASP A 254 16.15 -2.73 -20.12
C ASP A 254 15.22 -3.07 -18.94
N TRP A 255 13.93 -2.80 -19.10
CA TRP A 255 12.90 -3.06 -18.10
C TRP A 255 12.82 -4.54 -17.67
N ARG A 256 13.29 -5.48 -18.52
CA ARG A 256 13.31 -6.91 -18.19
C ARG A 256 14.24 -7.21 -17.02
N ALA A 257 15.32 -6.46 -16.87
CA ALA A 257 16.23 -6.58 -15.73
C ALA A 257 15.57 -6.15 -14.41
N LEU A 258 14.50 -5.36 -14.48
CA LEU A 258 13.72 -4.92 -13.32
C LEU A 258 12.48 -5.79 -13.04
N SER A 259 12.24 -6.81 -13.88
CA SER A 259 11.09 -7.70 -13.71
C SER A 259 11.34 -8.79 -12.67
N ASN A 260 10.28 -9.19 -11.94
CA ASN A 260 10.32 -10.27 -10.93
C ASN A 260 11.31 -10.05 -9.77
N ILE A 261 11.54 -8.80 -9.35
CA ILE A 261 12.43 -8.47 -8.23
C ILE A 261 11.68 -7.64 -7.16
N ASN A 262 12.19 -7.69 -5.92
CA ASN A 262 11.61 -6.98 -4.78
C ASN A 262 12.26 -5.61 -4.51
N ASP A 263 13.28 -5.23 -5.29
CA ASP A 263 14.02 -3.98 -5.17
C ASP A 263 14.18 -3.25 -6.51
N PRO A 264 13.11 -3.08 -7.31
CA PRO A 264 13.22 -2.51 -8.66
C PRO A 264 13.71 -1.06 -8.68
N LEU A 265 13.38 -0.23 -7.68
CA LEU A 265 13.82 1.16 -7.63
C LEU A 265 15.32 1.29 -7.39
N PRO A 266 15.94 0.60 -6.41
CA PRO A 266 17.40 0.54 -6.29
C PRO A 266 18.10 0.06 -7.56
N GLN A 267 17.56 -0.96 -8.24
CA GLN A 267 18.16 -1.46 -9.47
C GLN A 267 18.03 -0.46 -10.63
N ALA A 268 16.88 0.20 -10.79
CA ALA A 268 16.68 1.28 -11.75
C ALA A 268 17.66 2.45 -11.50
N MET A 269 17.82 2.85 -10.25
CA MET A 269 18.75 3.93 -9.87
C MET A 269 20.20 3.54 -10.16
N LYS A 270 20.63 2.30 -9.87
CA LYS A 270 21.96 1.81 -10.21
C LYS A 270 22.30 1.96 -11.68
N THR A 271 21.32 1.75 -12.56
CA THR A 271 21.50 1.88 -14.01
C THR A 271 21.90 3.30 -14.41
N VAL A 272 21.41 4.32 -13.69
CA VAL A 272 21.68 5.74 -14.01
C VAL A 272 22.90 6.28 -13.26
N VAL A 273 23.01 6.01 -11.96
CA VAL A 273 24.01 6.66 -11.10
C VAL A 273 25.17 5.73 -10.68
N GLY A 274 25.08 4.43 -10.98
CA GLY A 274 26.11 3.43 -10.62
C GLY A 274 26.03 2.96 -9.16
N ASN A 275 26.78 1.88 -8.87
CA ASN A 275 26.71 1.18 -7.57
C ASN A 275 27.28 1.97 -6.39
N GLY A 276 28.24 2.87 -6.62
CA GLY A 276 28.90 3.64 -5.56
C GLY A 276 28.27 5.00 -5.29
N SER A 277 27.10 5.29 -5.85
CA SER A 277 26.45 6.58 -5.73
C SER A 277 25.83 6.80 -4.35
N GLY A 278 26.05 7.98 -3.78
CA GLY A 278 25.35 8.42 -2.56
C GLY A 278 23.83 8.49 -2.74
N TRP A 279 23.35 8.74 -3.96
CA TRP A 279 21.92 8.72 -4.29
C TRP A 279 21.30 7.32 -4.10
N LEU A 280 22.02 6.26 -4.49
CA LEU A 280 21.58 4.89 -4.28
C LEU A 280 21.47 4.56 -2.78
N HIS A 281 22.52 4.93 -2.02
CA HIS A 281 22.48 4.72 -0.56
C HIS A 281 21.36 5.48 0.10
N MET A 282 21.13 6.73 -0.29
CA MET A 282 20.03 7.54 0.21
C MET A 282 18.66 6.89 -0.14
N LEU A 283 18.46 6.45 -1.39
CA LEU A 283 17.23 5.80 -1.82
C LEU A 283 16.92 4.55 -0.97
N VAL A 284 17.92 3.71 -0.72
CA VAL A 284 17.70 2.50 0.08
C VAL A 284 17.25 2.85 1.49
N TRP A 285 17.89 3.83 2.13
CA TRP A 285 17.51 4.24 3.48
C TRP A 285 16.16 4.95 3.54
N LEU A 286 15.87 5.84 2.60
CA LEU A 286 14.59 6.56 2.56
C LEU A 286 13.46 5.64 2.07
N GLY A 287 13.73 4.75 1.10
CA GLY A 287 12.75 3.79 0.59
C GLY A 287 12.24 2.80 1.64
N LEU A 288 13.05 2.55 2.68
CA LEU A 288 12.60 1.79 3.84
C LEU A 288 11.41 2.48 4.54
N PHE A 289 11.34 3.81 4.54
CA PHE A 289 10.21 4.50 5.18
C PHE A 289 8.88 4.21 4.48
N GLY A 290 8.86 4.12 3.15
CA GLY A 290 7.64 3.76 2.41
C GLY A 290 7.19 2.33 2.66
N LEU A 291 8.12 1.38 2.66
CA LEU A 291 7.84 -0.01 3.00
C LEU A 291 7.38 -0.14 4.46
N VAL A 292 8.03 0.58 5.38
CA VAL A 292 7.68 0.62 6.81
C VAL A 292 6.30 1.25 7.04
N ALA A 293 5.95 2.32 6.32
CA ALA A 293 4.63 2.94 6.41
C ALA A 293 3.53 1.93 6.11
N SER A 294 3.60 1.27 4.94
CA SER A 294 2.59 0.25 4.59
C SER A 294 2.59 -0.93 5.55
N PHE A 295 3.76 -1.43 5.92
CA PHE A 295 3.86 -2.56 6.84
C PHE A 295 3.22 -2.26 8.19
N HIS A 296 3.56 -1.11 8.78
CA HIS A 296 3.01 -0.65 10.06
C HIS A 296 1.51 -0.34 9.97
N GLY A 297 1.09 0.38 8.92
CA GLY A 297 -0.30 0.75 8.70
C GLY A 297 -1.22 -0.46 8.50
N ILE A 298 -0.77 -1.47 7.73
CA ILE A 298 -1.55 -2.70 7.51
C ILE A 298 -1.66 -3.52 8.80
N ILE A 299 -0.60 -3.61 9.63
CA ILE A 299 -0.67 -4.24 10.95
C ILE A 299 -1.72 -3.55 11.83
N MET A 300 -1.76 -2.23 11.81
CA MET A 300 -2.77 -1.44 12.50
C MET A 300 -4.18 -1.72 11.95
N GLY A 301 -4.33 -1.85 10.63
CA GLY A 301 -5.60 -2.15 9.95
C GLY A 301 -6.17 -3.51 10.33
N TYR A 302 -5.39 -4.60 10.19
CA TYR A 302 -5.92 -5.92 10.52
C TYR A 302 -6.19 -6.11 12.01
N SER A 303 -5.47 -5.40 12.87
CA SER A 303 -5.77 -5.42 14.31
C SER A 303 -7.17 -4.88 14.61
N ARG A 304 -7.59 -3.80 13.92
CA ARG A 304 -8.96 -3.25 14.02
C ARG A 304 -9.99 -4.18 13.40
N GLN A 305 -9.66 -4.82 12.29
CA GLN A 305 -10.52 -5.80 11.63
C GLN A 305 -10.78 -7.00 12.53
N ILE A 306 -9.74 -7.58 13.12
CA ILE A 306 -9.85 -8.67 14.10
C ILE A 306 -10.73 -8.26 15.30
N TYR A 307 -10.48 -7.07 15.84
CA TYR A 307 -11.28 -6.52 16.93
C TYR A 307 -12.77 -6.40 16.55
N SER A 308 -13.07 -5.86 15.38
CA SER A 308 -14.44 -5.67 14.92
C SER A 308 -15.17 -6.98 14.68
N LEU A 309 -14.49 -7.97 14.08
CA LEU A 309 -15.04 -9.31 13.87
C LEU A 309 -15.27 -10.06 15.19
N ALA A 310 -14.36 -9.91 16.15
CA ALA A 310 -14.51 -10.52 17.47
C ALA A 310 -15.67 -9.86 18.28
N ARG A 311 -15.81 -8.54 18.21
CA ARG A 311 -16.92 -7.80 18.80
C ARG A 311 -18.28 -8.21 18.22
N ALA A 312 -18.30 -8.55 16.94
CA ALA A 312 -19.50 -9.04 16.25
C ALA A 312 -19.76 -10.55 16.44
N GLY A 313 -18.91 -11.27 17.16
CA GLY A 313 -19.07 -12.70 17.47
C GLY A 313 -18.57 -13.67 16.39
N TYR A 314 -17.89 -13.20 15.36
CA TYR A 314 -17.28 -14.06 14.31
C TYR A 314 -15.90 -14.62 14.70
N LEU A 315 -15.24 -14.03 15.69
CA LEU A 315 -13.98 -14.49 16.26
C LEU A 315 -14.10 -14.63 17.79
N PRO A 316 -13.18 -15.36 18.45
CA PRO A 316 -13.18 -15.52 19.90
C PRO A 316 -13.25 -14.18 20.64
N ALA A 317 -14.13 -14.07 21.64
CA ALA A 317 -14.40 -12.83 22.39
C ALA A 317 -13.14 -12.21 23.05
N GLY A 318 -12.14 -13.02 23.40
CA GLY A 318 -10.86 -12.55 23.95
C GLY A 318 -10.11 -11.59 23.01
N LEU A 319 -10.32 -11.69 21.68
CA LEU A 319 -9.73 -10.79 20.67
C LEU A 319 -10.43 -9.43 20.60
N ALA A 320 -11.58 -9.26 21.25
CA ALA A 320 -12.27 -7.97 21.40
C ALA A 320 -11.85 -7.23 22.68
N SER A 321 -10.87 -7.71 23.43
CA SER A 321 -10.39 -7.04 24.63
C SER A 321 -9.48 -5.84 24.26
N LEU A 322 -9.76 -4.67 24.83
CA LEU A 322 -8.95 -3.48 24.67
C LEU A 322 -8.06 -3.25 25.88
N ASN A 323 -6.82 -2.82 25.62
CA ASN A 323 -5.92 -2.42 26.69
C ASN A 323 -6.45 -1.13 27.33
N ARG A 324 -6.48 -1.03 28.66
CA ARG A 324 -6.95 0.16 29.40
C ARG A 324 -6.16 1.44 29.11
N ARG A 325 -4.93 1.33 28.60
CA ARG A 325 -4.05 2.47 28.31
C ARG A 325 -4.16 2.98 26.86
N THR A 326 -4.64 2.17 25.98
CA THR A 326 -4.74 2.47 24.52
C THR A 326 -6.15 2.33 24.02
#